data_08e17a607f3db0d18e4bbca93786bb44
#
_entry.id   08e17a607f3db0d18e4bbca93786bb44
#
_cell.length_a   1.000
_cell.length_b   1.000
_cell.length_c   1.000
_cell.angle_alpha   90.00
_cell.angle_beta   90.00
_cell.angle_gamma   90.00
#
_symmetry.space_group_name_H-M   'P 1'
#
loop_
_entity.id
_entity.type
_entity.pdbx_description
1 polymer ?
#
loop_
_entity_poly.entity_id
_entity_poly.type
_entity_poly.pdbx_seq_one_letter_code
_entity_poly.pdbx_strand_id
1 'polypeptide(L)'
;MTAWNPENVRQDFVLLQNTDRVYFDNAATSQKPKCVIDAVQEFYEKYNANVLRGLYPLSVEATERYENARKTVQRFIHVACPEEIIFTRNATESMNLVAYSYGMANLKAGDEILVSILEHHSNILPWQMVSRATGAKLVFLECEPDGTIPKEKMDEAFSEHTKLVAVTQVSNVLGCVNDIPELVKRARACGAVILMDAAQSAPHMPIDVQKLDVDFVAFSGHKMLAPMGIGVLYGKQELLEKMPPFLTGGEMIETVSRYDAVYALSLIHI
;
A
#
# COMPACT_ATOMS: atom_id res chain seq x y z
N MET A 1 -24.82 1.59 24.15
CA MET A 1 -24.17 2.19 22.95
C MET A 1 -24.99 3.42 22.60
N THR A 2 -24.41 4.62 22.64
CA THR A 2 -25.10 5.84 22.15
C THR A 2 -25.32 5.65 20.64
N ALA A 3 -26.53 5.94 20.18
CA ALA A 3 -26.90 5.88 18.77
C ALA A 3 -25.90 6.72 17.95
N TRP A 4 -25.44 6.20 16.82
CA TRP A 4 -24.59 6.96 15.90
C TRP A 4 -25.30 8.24 15.47
N ASN A 5 -24.63 9.38 15.63
CA ASN A 5 -25.14 10.68 15.26
C ASN A 5 -24.12 11.43 14.37
N PRO A 6 -24.43 11.69 13.09
CA PRO A 6 -23.53 12.37 12.16
C PRO A 6 -23.12 13.78 12.63
N GLU A 7 -23.99 14.50 13.33
CA GLU A 7 -23.67 15.84 13.86
C GLU A 7 -22.57 15.79 14.92
N ASN A 8 -22.55 14.76 15.76
CA ASN A 8 -21.50 14.57 16.75
C ASN A 8 -20.16 14.24 16.06
N VAL A 9 -20.18 13.36 15.04
CA VAL A 9 -18.97 13.01 14.28
C VAL A 9 -18.44 14.22 13.51
N ARG A 10 -19.33 15.07 12.95
CA ARG A 10 -18.94 16.28 12.23
C ARG A 10 -18.13 17.23 13.11
N GLN A 11 -18.38 17.26 14.43
CA GLN A 11 -17.67 18.12 15.39
C GLN A 11 -16.18 17.75 15.53
N ASP A 12 -15.79 16.52 15.21
CA ASP A 12 -14.40 16.09 15.24
C ASP A 12 -13.57 16.70 14.10
N PHE A 13 -14.22 17.24 13.06
CA PHE A 13 -13.55 17.77 11.86
C PHE A 13 -13.55 19.30 11.86
N VAL A 14 -12.43 19.89 12.26
CA VAL A 14 -12.25 21.34 12.39
C VAL A 14 -12.57 22.09 11.10
N LEU A 15 -12.16 21.56 9.95
CA LEU A 15 -12.46 22.19 8.66
C LEU A 15 -13.96 22.32 8.41
N LEU A 16 -14.75 21.28 8.76
CA LEU A 16 -16.18 21.27 8.54
C LEU A 16 -16.94 22.20 9.50
N GLN A 17 -16.31 22.59 10.61
CA GLN A 17 -16.86 23.60 11.53
C GLN A 17 -16.53 25.03 11.06
N ASN A 18 -15.44 25.20 10.32
CA ASN A 18 -14.95 26.51 9.89
C ASN A 18 -15.44 26.91 8.48
N THR A 19 -16.39 26.16 7.90
CA THR A 19 -16.92 26.44 6.57
C THR A 19 -18.37 25.98 6.43
N ASP A 20 -19.16 26.74 5.68
CA ASP A 20 -20.51 26.35 5.27
C ASP A 20 -20.52 25.48 3.99
N ARG A 21 -19.34 25.17 3.45
CA ARG A 21 -19.21 24.38 2.23
C ARG A 21 -19.54 22.92 2.50
N VAL A 22 -20.20 22.30 1.53
CA VAL A 22 -20.41 20.85 1.49
C VAL A 22 -19.22 20.19 0.81
N TYR A 23 -18.67 19.15 1.44
CA TYR A 23 -17.50 18.43 0.91
C TYR A 23 -17.87 16.97 0.64
N PHE A 24 -17.84 16.56 -0.64
CA PHE A 24 -18.17 15.21 -1.09
C PHE A 24 -17.01 14.51 -1.81
N ASP A 25 -15.80 15.09 -1.80
CA ASP A 25 -14.63 14.55 -2.52
C ASP A 25 -13.72 13.67 -1.63
N ASN A 26 -14.35 12.89 -0.73
CA ASN A 26 -13.61 12.03 0.20
C ASN A 26 -12.86 10.87 -0.49
N ALA A 27 -13.31 10.44 -1.68
CA ALA A 27 -12.60 9.43 -2.49
C ALA A 27 -11.25 9.94 -2.99
N ALA A 28 -11.09 11.25 -3.18
CA ALA A 28 -9.82 11.88 -3.53
C ALA A 28 -8.94 12.09 -2.28
N THR A 29 -9.50 12.67 -1.20
CA THR A 29 -8.84 12.82 0.10
C THR A 29 -9.88 13.05 1.20
N SER A 30 -9.78 12.35 2.32
CA SER A 30 -10.66 12.57 3.48
C SER A 30 -10.25 13.79 4.29
N GLN A 31 -11.19 14.42 5.01
CA GLN A 31 -10.85 15.44 5.99
C GLN A 31 -10.17 14.82 7.22
N LYS A 32 -9.42 15.64 7.96
CA LYS A 32 -8.61 15.17 9.10
C LYS A 32 -9.35 15.54 10.40
N PRO A 33 -9.64 14.57 11.27
CA PRO A 33 -10.21 14.86 12.57
C PRO A 33 -9.20 15.60 13.45
N LYS A 34 -9.71 16.35 14.42
CA LYS A 34 -8.87 17.15 15.31
C LYS A 34 -7.80 16.30 16.02
N CYS A 35 -8.14 15.12 16.48
CA CYS A 35 -7.19 14.22 17.16
C CYS A 35 -5.97 13.87 16.28
N VAL A 36 -6.12 13.75 14.96
CA VAL A 36 -5.01 13.52 14.04
C VAL A 36 -4.14 14.76 13.87
N ILE A 37 -4.77 15.94 13.76
CA ILE A 37 -4.05 17.22 13.69
C ILE A 37 -3.24 17.44 14.97
N ASP A 38 -3.87 17.23 16.13
CA ASP A 38 -3.26 17.39 17.43
C ASP A 38 -2.08 16.41 17.64
N ALA A 39 -2.23 15.16 17.18
CA ALA A 39 -1.16 14.17 17.30
C ALA A 39 0.09 14.55 16.50
N VAL A 40 -0.06 15.15 15.30
CA VAL A 40 1.06 15.66 14.50
C VAL A 40 1.72 16.86 15.22
N GLN A 41 0.92 17.79 15.72
CA GLN A 41 1.43 18.93 16.48
C GLN A 41 2.16 18.47 17.74
N GLU A 42 1.54 17.59 18.53
CA GLU A 42 2.12 17.05 19.76
C GLU A 42 3.45 16.34 19.52
N PHE A 43 3.57 15.59 18.40
CA PHE A 43 4.82 14.94 18.05
C PHE A 43 5.95 15.95 17.89
N TYR A 44 5.74 17.03 17.12
CA TYR A 44 6.76 18.07 16.92
C TYR A 44 7.06 18.87 18.18
N GLU A 45 6.09 19.11 19.03
CA GLU A 45 6.28 19.87 20.28
C GLU A 45 6.99 19.06 21.38
N LYS A 46 6.81 17.74 21.43
CA LYS A 46 7.21 16.93 22.58
C LYS A 46 8.18 15.78 22.27
N TYR A 47 8.11 15.19 21.08
CA TYR A 47 8.75 13.89 20.80
C TYR A 47 9.67 13.90 19.58
N ASN A 48 9.82 15.03 18.90
CA ASN A 48 10.61 15.12 17.67
C ASN A 48 12.09 14.83 17.92
N ALA A 49 12.53 13.64 17.56
CA ALA A 49 13.92 13.19 17.65
C ALA A 49 14.23 12.19 16.53
N ASN A 50 15.53 11.90 16.37
CA ASN A 50 15.96 10.88 15.40
C ASN A 50 15.45 9.49 15.82
N VAL A 51 14.69 8.86 14.94
CA VAL A 51 14.14 7.51 15.15
C VAL A 51 15.21 6.46 14.87
N LEU A 52 15.19 5.33 15.59
CA LEU A 52 15.98 4.11 15.45
C LEU A 52 17.44 4.16 15.95
N ARG A 53 18.19 5.26 15.80
CA ARG A 53 19.64 5.27 16.06
C ARG A 53 20.09 5.98 17.32
N GLY A 54 19.25 6.77 17.95
CA GLY A 54 19.61 7.51 19.15
C GLY A 54 19.49 6.66 20.42
N LEU A 55 20.49 6.77 21.32
CA LEU A 55 20.48 6.10 22.62
C LEU A 55 20.02 7.02 23.76
N TYR A 56 19.66 8.26 23.47
CA TYR A 56 19.14 9.21 24.45
C TYR A 56 17.61 9.09 24.60
N PRO A 57 17.05 9.45 25.77
CA PRO A 57 15.65 9.15 26.11
C PRO A 57 14.62 9.60 25.07
N LEU A 58 14.77 10.81 24.51
CA LEU A 58 13.82 11.34 23.52
C LEU A 58 13.84 10.53 22.21
N SER A 59 15.00 10.05 21.77
CA SER A 59 15.11 9.21 20.59
C SER A 59 14.51 7.81 20.81
N VAL A 60 14.68 7.25 21.99
CA VAL A 60 14.04 5.98 22.37
C VAL A 60 12.52 6.13 22.35
N GLU A 61 11.99 7.19 22.95
CA GLU A 61 10.55 7.45 22.94
C GLU A 61 9.99 7.68 21.52
N ALA A 62 10.68 8.44 20.68
CA ALA A 62 10.29 8.63 19.28
C ALA A 62 10.28 7.31 18.51
N THR A 63 11.26 6.44 18.76
CA THR A 63 11.35 5.11 18.15
C THR A 63 10.20 4.20 18.60
N GLU A 64 9.90 4.16 19.90
CA GLU A 64 8.79 3.38 20.45
C GLU A 64 7.45 3.81 19.83
N ARG A 65 7.22 5.12 19.67
CA ARG A 65 6.00 5.66 19.03
C ARG A 65 5.89 5.25 17.57
N TYR A 66 7.00 5.31 16.83
CA TYR A 66 7.08 4.90 15.43
C TYR A 66 6.75 3.40 15.28
N GLU A 67 7.39 2.54 16.08
CA GLU A 67 7.14 1.10 16.05
C GLU A 67 5.74 0.72 16.56
N ASN A 68 5.18 1.46 17.50
CA ASN A 68 3.79 1.28 17.92
C ASN A 68 2.79 1.66 16.83
N ALA A 69 3.09 2.66 16.00
CA ALA A 69 2.29 2.97 14.81
C ALA A 69 2.33 1.81 13.80
N ARG A 70 3.52 1.22 13.55
CA ARG A 70 3.69 0.03 12.71
C ARG A 70 2.85 -1.16 13.21
N LYS A 71 2.92 -1.47 14.50
CA LYS A 71 2.10 -2.51 15.15
C LYS A 71 0.60 -2.21 15.07
N THR A 72 0.21 -0.94 15.05
CA THR A 72 -1.20 -0.56 14.88
C THR A 72 -1.68 -0.85 13.46
N VAL A 73 -0.88 -0.53 12.45
CA VAL A 73 -1.17 -0.90 11.05
C VAL A 73 -1.17 -2.41 10.87
N GLN A 74 -0.20 -3.13 11.47
CA GLN A 74 -0.15 -4.59 11.48
C GLN A 74 -1.49 -5.19 11.93
N ARG A 75 -2.01 -4.74 13.07
CA ARG A 75 -3.30 -5.21 13.60
C ARG A 75 -4.48 -4.81 12.72
N PHE A 76 -4.42 -3.63 12.11
CA PHE A 76 -5.50 -3.08 11.30
C PHE A 76 -5.80 -3.92 10.05
N ILE A 77 -4.78 -4.47 9.40
CA ILE A 77 -4.93 -5.34 8.23
C ILE A 77 -4.55 -6.81 8.49
N HIS A 78 -4.44 -7.21 9.78
CA HIS A 78 -4.15 -8.57 10.25
C HIS A 78 -2.86 -9.17 9.67
N VAL A 79 -1.78 -8.43 9.69
CA VAL A 79 -0.45 -8.89 9.25
C VAL A 79 0.20 -9.78 10.31
N ALA A 80 0.97 -10.78 9.89
CA ALA A 80 1.59 -11.77 10.79
C ALA A 80 2.66 -11.12 11.69
N CYS A 81 3.55 -10.31 11.12
CA CYS A 81 4.61 -9.63 11.85
C CYS A 81 4.77 -8.17 11.39
N PRO A 82 5.19 -7.26 12.29
CA PRO A 82 5.29 -5.84 11.96
C PRO A 82 6.33 -5.53 10.88
N GLU A 83 7.32 -6.38 10.68
CA GLU A 83 8.38 -6.26 9.67
C GLU A 83 7.84 -6.32 8.22
N GLU A 84 6.64 -6.86 8.03
CA GLU A 84 5.94 -6.89 6.75
C GLU A 84 5.24 -5.55 6.42
N ILE A 85 5.27 -4.56 7.33
CA ILE A 85 4.72 -3.21 7.12
C ILE A 85 5.84 -2.24 6.78
N ILE A 86 5.73 -1.60 5.63
CA ILE A 86 6.64 -0.57 5.15
C ILE A 86 5.87 0.75 5.06
N PHE A 87 6.35 1.79 5.73
CA PHE A 87 5.81 3.13 5.57
C PHE A 87 6.39 3.77 4.31
N THR A 88 5.50 4.33 3.50
CA THR A 88 5.79 5.05 2.27
C THR A 88 5.14 6.44 2.32
N ARG A 89 5.32 7.25 1.27
CA ARG A 89 4.64 8.56 1.19
C ARG A 89 3.16 8.45 0.79
N ASN A 90 2.80 7.39 0.07
CA ASN A 90 1.43 7.11 -0.40
C ASN A 90 1.38 5.76 -1.14
N ALA A 91 0.18 5.31 -1.54
CA ALA A 91 -0.01 4.10 -2.33
C ALA A 91 0.75 4.13 -3.67
N THR A 92 0.89 5.29 -4.32
CA THR A 92 1.66 5.42 -5.57
C THR A 92 3.13 5.04 -5.35
N GLU A 93 3.75 5.50 -4.27
CA GLU A 93 5.12 5.09 -3.93
C GLU A 93 5.20 3.61 -3.58
N SER A 94 4.22 3.08 -2.84
CA SER A 94 4.14 1.64 -2.53
C SER A 94 4.13 0.77 -3.78
N MET A 95 3.32 1.13 -4.78
CA MET A 95 3.24 0.41 -6.05
C MET A 95 4.52 0.55 -6.87
N ASN A 96 5.13 1.75 -6.90
CA ASN A 96 6.42 1.95 -7.54
C ASN A 96 7.54 1.17 -6.85
N LEU A 97 7.53 1.07 -5.52
CA LEU A 97 8.49 0.26 -4.78
C LEU A 97 8.41 -1.20 -5.24
N VAL A 98 7.21 -1.79 -5.30
CA VAL A 98 7.04 -3.16 -5.80
C VAL A 98 7.45 -3.27 -7.26
N ALA A 99 7.09 -2.30 -8.10
CA ALA A 99 7.46 -2.31 -9.52
C ALA A 99 8.98 -2.26 -9.74
N TYR A 100 9.68 -1.35 -9.07
CA TYR A 100 11.13 -1.19 -9.22
C TYR A 100 11.92 -2.31 -8.54
N SER A 101 11.53 -2.71 -7.33
CA SER A 101 12.30 -3.70 -6.57
C SER A 101 11.91 -5.13 -6.94
N TYR A 102 10.62 -5.47 -6.97
CA TYR A 102 10.17 -6.81 -7.35
C TYR A 102 10.08 -6.97 -8.87
N GLY A 103 9.36 -6.07 -9.54
CA GLY A 103 9.05 -6.22 -10.96
C GLY A 103 10.28 -6.24 -11.85
N MET A 104 11.21 -5.28 -11.68
CA MET A 104 12.44 -5.22 -12.47
C MET A 104 13.38 -6.38 -12.21
N ALA A 105 13.39 -6.93 -10.99
CA ALA A 105 14.32 -8.01 -10.64
C ALA A 105 13.82 -9.41 -11.04
N ASN A 106 12.50 -9.60 -11.15
CA ASN A 106 11.91 -10.92 -11.29
C ASN A 106 11.17 -11.16 -12.63
N LEU A 107 10.83 -10.11 -13.38
CA LEU A 107 10.10 -10.23 -14.63
C LEU A 107 11.02 -10.09 -15.84
N LYS A 108 10.70 -10.82 -16.93
CA LYS A 108 11.48 -10.88 -18.16
C LYS A 108 10.58 -11.04 -19.39
N ALA A 109 11.15 -10.96 -20.56
CA ALA A 109 10.46 -11.22 -21.82
C ALA A 109 9.82 -12.62 -21.81
N GLY A 110 8.54 -12.68 -22.21
CA GLY A 110 7.71 -13.87 -22.15
C GLY A 110 6.81 -13.98 -20.93
N ASP A 111 7.12 -13.24 -19.85
CA ASP A 111 6.23 -13.14 -18.69
C ASP A 111 5.08 -12.15 -18.96
N GLU A 112 3.97 -12.30 -18.24
CA GLU A 112 2.81 -11.41 -18.31
C GLU A 112 2.53 -10.73 -16.97
N ILE A 113 2.22 -9.42 -17.05
CA ILE A 113 1.75 -8.60 -15.95
C ILE A 113 0.26 -8.34 -16.19
N LEU A 114 -0.59 -8.85 -15.31
CA LEU A 114 -2.04 -8.69 -15.40
C LEU A 114 -2.48 -7.49 -14.56
N VAL A 115 -3.17 -6.53 -15.17
CA VAL A 115 -3.81 -5.39 -14.50
C VAL A 115 -5.27 -5.30 -14.94
N SER A 116 -6.17 -4.80 -14.08
CA SER A 116 -7.54 -4.56 -14.54
C SER A 116 -7.66 -3.20 -15.24
N ILE A 117 -8.68 -3.04 -16.08
CA ILE A 117 -8.98 -1.72 -16.66
C ILE A 117 -9.58 -0.75 -15.64
N LEU A 118 -9.95 -1.24 -14.46
CA LEU A 118 -10.53 -0.47 -13.34
C LEU A 118 -9.49 0.23 -12.48
N GLU A 119 -8.20 0.06 -12.79
CA GLU A 119 -7.11 0.55 -11.97
C GLU A 119 -6.99 2.07 -11.98
N HIS A 120 -6.63 2.62 -10.85
CA HIS A 120 -6.07 3.97 -10.80
C HIS A 120 -4.74 4.03 -11.54
N HIS A 121 -4.38 5.15 -12.15
CA HIS A 121 -3.13 5.33 -12.90
C HIS A 121 -1.88 4.91 -12.08
N SER A 122 -1.90 5.07 -10.76
CA SER A 122 -0.83 4.62 -9.87
C SER A 122 -0.57 3.12 -9.93
N ASN A 123 -1.58 2.32 -10.35
CA ASN A 123 -1.47 0.86 -10.50
C ASN A 123 -1.50 0.41 -11.98
N ILE A 124 -1.23 1.33 -12.91
CA ILE A 124 -1.03 1.03 -14.34
C ILE A 124 0.37 1.47 -14.78
N LEU A 125 0.71 2.74 -14.54
CA LEU A 125 1.92 3.35 -15.11
C LEU A 125 3.23 2.69 -14.66
N PRO A 126 3.40 2.26 -13.38
CA PRO A 126 4.59 1.52 -12.97
C PRO A 126 4.75 0.21 -13.75
N TRP A 127 3.66 -0.50 -14.03
CA TRP A 127 3.70 -1.76 -14.77
C TRP A 127 3.97 -1.57 -16.25
N GLN A 128 3.50 -0.47 -16.85
CA GLN A 128 3.93 -0.08 -18.21
C GLN A 128 5.43 0.18 -18.28
N MET A 129 6.01 0.78 -17.25
CA MET A 129 7.45 1.02 -17.17
C MET A 129 8.21 -0.30 -17.04
N VAL A 130 7.79 -1.19 -16.14
CA VAL A 130 8.38 -2.54 -15.99
C VAL A 130 8.29 -3.32 -17.30
N SER A 131 7.10 -3.35 -17.94
CA SER A 131 6.89 -4.02 -19.23
C SER A 131 7.88 -3.55 -20.30
N ARG A 132 8.07 -2.24 -20.43
CA ARG A 132 9.03 -1.67 -21.38
C ARG A 132 10.49 -2.03 -21.07
N ALA A 133 10.84 -2.08 -19.79
CA ALA A 133 12.21 -2.34 -19.37
C ALA A 133 12.60 -3.82 -19.42
N THR A 134 11.68 -4.72 -19.07
CA THR A 134 11.94 -6.16 -18.96
C THR A 134 11.53 -6.97 -20.19
N GLY A 135 10.67 -6.38 -21.05
CA GLY A 135 10.03 -7.10 -22.17
C GLY A 135 8.85 -7.97 -21.76
N ALA A 136 8.45 -7.94 -20.48
CA ALA A 136 7.23 -8.60 -20.04
C ALA A 136 5.99 -7.94 -20.67
N LYS A 137 4.99 -8.72 -21.02
CA LYS A 137 3.77 -8.24 -21.66
C LYS A 137 2.77 -7.73 -20.62
N LEU A 138 2.22 -6.52 -20.84
CA LEU A 138 1.12 -6.02 -20.04
C LEU A 138 -0.21 -6.56 -20.62
N VAL A 139 -0.99 -7.23 -19.79
CA VAL A 139 -2.30 -7.81 -20.12
C VAL A 139 -3.37 -7.08 -19.31
N PHE A 140 -4.47 -6.70 -19.98
CA PHE A 140 -5.58 -6.05 -19.32
C PHE A 140 -6.72 -7.03 -19.07
N LEU A 141 -7.18 -7.06 -17.82
CA LEU A 141 -8.38 -7.77 -17.41
C LEU A 141 -9.58 -6.84 -17.60
N GLU A 142 -10.40 -7.18 -18.58
CA GLU A 142 -11.58 -6.42 -18.97
C GLU A 142 -12.72 -6.59 -17.97
N CYS A 143 -13.60 -5.60 -17.87
CA CYS A 143 -14.85 -5.68 -17.10
C CYS A 143 -16.08 -5.51 -17.98
N GLU A 144 -17.25 -5.77 -17.42
CA GLU A 144 -18.53 -5.42 -18.01
C GLU A 144 -18.83 -3.91 -17.84
N PRO A 145 -19.83 -3.35 -18.56
CA PRO A 145 -20.17 -1.93 -18.45
C PRO A 145 -20.54 -1.45 -17.04
N ASP A 146 -20.97 -2.34 -16.16
CA ASP A 146 -21.27 -2.07 -14.75
C ASP A 146 -20.03 -2.16 -13.83
N GLY A 147 -18.87 -2.50 -14.39
CA GLY A 147 -17.62 -2.66 -13.66
C GLY A 147 -17.39 -4.04 -13.05
N THR A 148 -18.29 -4.98 -13.24
CA THR A 148 -18.08 -6.37 -12.80
C THR A 148 -17.07 -7.08 -13.68
N ILE A 149 -16.26 -7.96 -13.07
CA ILE A 149 -15.30 -8.81 -13.79
C ILE A 149 -15.80 -10.25 -13.69
N PRO A 150 -16.45 -10.77 -14.76
CA PRO A 150 -16.95 -12.15 -14.77
C PRO A 150 -15.80 -13.16 -14.84
N LYS A 151 -16.09 -14.39 -14.40
CA LYS A 151 -15.09 -15.46 -14.35
C LYS A 151 -14.52 -15.80 -15.72
N GLU A 152 -15.35 -15.71 -16.74
CA GLU A 152 -14.99 -15.98 -18.15
C GLU A 152 -13.88 -15.02 -18.60
N LYS A 153 -13.97 -13.72 -18.27
CA LYS A 153 -12.91 -12.74 -18.57
C LYS A 153 -11.63 -12.98 -17.77
N MET A 154 -11.77 -13.46 -16.54
CA MET A 154 -10.59 -13.90 -15.77
C MET A 154 -9.94 -15.12 -16.45
N ASP A 155 -10.73 -16.11 -16.91
CA ASP A 155 -10.23 -17.30 -17.59
C ASP A 155 -9.49 -16.96 -18.90
N GLU A 156 -9.94 -15.93 -19.62
CA GLU A 156 -9.30 -15.44 -20.84
C GLU A 156 -7.99 -14.67 -20.57
N ALA A 157 -7.92 -13.94 -19.45
CA ALA A 157 -6.80 -13.04 -19.13
C ALA A 157 -5.63 -13.75 -18.43
N PHE A 158 -5.90 -14.78 -17.61
CA PHE A 158 -4.86 -15.54 -16.94
C PHE A 158 -4.27 -16.62 -17.84
N SER A 159 -2.94 -16.74 -17.81
CA SER A 159 -2.19 -17.77 -18.54
C SER A 159 -1.06 -18.36 -17.68
N GLU A 160 -0.39 -19.39 -18.16
CA GLU A 160 0.82 -19.93 -17.54
C GLU A 160 2.00 -18.92 -17.50
N HIS A 161 1.93 -17.89 -18.34
CA HIS A 161 2.92 -16.81 -18.42
C HIS A 161 2.63 -15.68 -17.43
N THR A 162 1.44 -15.63 -16.82
CA THR A 162 1.12 -14.63 -15.79
C THR A 162 2.02 -14.81 -14.59
N LYS A 163 2.82 -13.79 -14.26
CA LYS A 163 3.78 -13.80 -13.13
C LYS A 163 3.50 -12.73 -12.10
N LEU A 164 2.77 -11.70 -12.48
CA LEU A 164 2.33 -10.64 -11.57
C LEU A 164 0.91 -10.22 -11.90
N VAL A 165 0.11 -10.06 -10.85
CA VAL A 165 -1.26 -9.53 -10.91
C VAL A 165 -1.32 -8.28 -10.05
N ALA A 166 -1.74 -7.15 -10.62
CA ALA A 166 -1.89 -5.90 -9.87
C ALA A 166 -3.31 -5.36 -10.06
N VAL A 167 -4.12 -5.44 -9.01
CA VAL A 167 -5.55 -5.18 -9.08
C VAL A 167 -6.07 -4.38 -7.90
N THR A 168 -7.00 -3.46 -8.16
CA THR A 168 -7.70 -2.74 -7.12
C THR A 168 -8.79 -3.60 -6.47
N GLN A 169 -8.94 -3.48 -5.16
CA GLN A 169 -10.06 -4.14 -4.47
C GLN A 169 -11.36 -3.38 -4.66
N VAL A 170 -11.31 -2.04 -4.65
CA VAL A 170 -12.47 -1.16 -4.88
C VAL A 170 -12.09 -0.07 -5.88
N SER A 171 -12.84 0.02 -6.97
CA SER A 171 -12.60 1.05 -8.00
C SER A 171 -12.83 2.45 -7.43
N ASN A 172 -11.88 3.36 -7.64
CA ASN A 172 -12.02 4.77 -7.26
C ASN A 172 -13.02 5.56 -8.10
N VAL A 173 -13.42 5.03 -9.25
CA VAL A 173 -14.36 5.67 -10.19
C VAL A 173 -15.76 5.08 -10.04
N LEU A 174 -15.88 3.76 -10.12
CA LEU A 174 -17.17 3.08 -10.14
C LEU A 174 -17.64 2.62 -8.76
N GLY A 175 -16.73 2.49 -7.79
CA GLY A 175 -17.04 1.95 -6.45
C GLY A 175 -17.37 0.46 -6.43
N CYS A 176 -17.23 -0.25 -7.56
CA CYS A 176 -17.39 -1.69 -7.62
C CYS A 176 -16.29 -2.40 -6.84
N VAL A 177 -16.64 -3.54 -6.22
CA VAL A 177 -15.74 -4.37 -5.42
C VAL A 177 -15.35 -5.59 -6.22
N ASN A 178 -14.05 -5.80 -6.43
CA ASN A 178 -13.51 -6.95 -7.14
C ASN A 178 -13.42 -8.19 -6.23
N ASP A 179 -13.62 -9.36 -6.79
CA ASP A 179 -13.50 -10.66 -6.11
C ASP A 179 -12.02 -11.03 -5.93
N ILE A 180 -11.37 -10.41 -4.92
CA ILE A 180 -9.95 -10.68 -4.62
C ILE A 180 -9.68 -12.16 -4.33
N PRO A 181 -10.50 -12.90 -3.56
CA PRO A 181 -10.32 -14.33 -3.37
C PRO A 181 -10.25 -15.14 -4.67
N GLU A 182 -11.11 -14.86 -5.64
CA GLU A 182 -11.10 -15.56 -6.94
C GLU A 182 -9.84 -15.18 -7.75
N LEU A 183 -9.43 -13.90 -7.74
CA LEU A 183 -8.20 -13.44 -8.39
C LEU A 183 -6.95 -14.08 -7.77
N VAL A 184 -6.88 -14.16 -6.43
CA VAL A 184 -5.79 -14.84 -5.71
C VAL A 184 -5.73 -16.32 -6.09
N LYS A 185 -6.86 -17.02 -6.09
CA LYS A 185 -6.92 -18.44 -6.49
C LYS A 185 -6.32 -18.67 -7.88
N ARG A 186 -6.62 -17.79 -8.86
CA ARG A 186 -6.06 -17.88 -10.21
C ARG A 186 -4.58 -17.53 -10.25
N ALA A 187 -4.17 -16.49 -9.53
CA ALA A 187 -2.76 -16.13 -9.40
C ALA A 187 -1.94 -17.30 -8.84
N ARG A 188 -2.43 -17.97 -7.80
CA ARG A 188 -1.78 -19.15 -7.23
C ARG A 188 -1.71 -20.32 -8.22
N ALA A 189 -2.75 -20.52 -9.04
CA ALA A 189 -2.79 -21.60 -10.03
C ALA A 189 -1.70 -21.46 -11.11
N CYS A 190 -1.28 -20.24 -11.47
CA CYS A 190 -0.20 -19.97 -12.43
C CYS A 190 1.12 -19.56 -11.76
N GLY A 191 1.19 -19.56 -10.41
CA GLY A 191 2.38 -19.18 -9.64
C GLY A 191 2.70 -17.69 -9.70
N ALA A 192 1.70 -16.84 -9.92
CA ALA A 192 1.85 -15.40 -9.96
C ALA A 192 1.79 -14.78 -8.56
N VAL A 193 2.55 -13.69 -8.38
CA VAL A 193 2.46 -12.79 -7.24
C VAL A 193 1.32 -11.81 -7.45
N ILE A 194 0.58 -11.48 -6.38
CA ILE A 194 -0.55 -10.56 -6.45
C ILE A 194 -0.33 -9.33 -5.54
N LEU A 195 -0.46 -8.15 -6.15
CA LEU A 195 -0.54 -6.86 -5.46
C LEU A 195 -1.98 -6.36 -5.49
N MET A 196 -2.51 -6.05 -4.31
CA MET A 196 -3.84 -5.46 -4.14
C MET A 196 -3.73 -3.96 -3.85
N ASP A 197 -4.31 -3.13 -4.73
CA ASP A 197 -4.55 -1.72 -4.41
C ASP A 197 -5.75 -1.61 -3.47
N ALA A 198 -5.48 -1.26 -2.23
CA ALA A 198 -6.47 -1.06 -1.18
C ALA A 198 -6.72 0.43 -0.87
N ALA A 199 -6.33 1.35 -1.76
CA ALA A 199 -6.46 2.78 -1.50
C ALA A 199 -7.91 3.22 -1.23
N GLN A 200 -8.89 2.57 -1.85
CA GLN A 200 -10.31 2.83 -1.61
C GLN A 200 -10.95 1.83 -0.64
N SER A 201 -10.42 0.63 -0.50
CA SER A 201 -11.00 -0.37 0.40
C SER A 201 -10.55 -0.21 1.85
N ALA A 202 -9.29 0.13 2.11
CA ALA A 202 -8.76 0.26 3.47
C ALA A 202 -9.55 1.22 4.37
N PRO A 203 -10.05 2.38 3.89
CA PRO A 203 -10.90 3.25 4.72
C PRO A 203 -12.35 2.75 4.92
N HIS A 204 -12.83 1.78 4.13
CA HIS A 204 -14.26 1.47 4.05
C HIS A 204 -14.62 0.03 4.44
N MET A 205 -13.69 -0.91 4.40
CA MET A 205 -13.97 -2.31 4.70
C MET A 205 -12.80 -2.99 5.41
N PRO A 206 -13.07 -4.01 6.25
CA PRO A 206 -12.01 -4.78 6.90
C PRO A 206 -11.14 -5.50 5.87
N ILE A 207 -9.83 -5.43 6.08
CA ILE A 207 -8.83 -6.17 5.31
C ILE A 207 -8.15 -7.17 6.24
N ASP A 208 -8.07 -8.42 5.79
CA ASP A 208 -7.34 -9.49 6.45
C ASP A 208 -6.41 -10.11 5.41
N VAL A 209 -5.15 -9.67 5.41
CA VAL A 209 -4.18 -10.08 4.38
C VAL A 209 -3.84 -11.56 4.46
N GLN A 210 -3.87 -12.15 5.66
CA GLN A 210 -3.61 -13.57 5.85
C GLN A 210 -4.75 -14.42 5.27
N LYS A 211 -6.00 -14.01 5.50
CA LYS A 211 -7.17 -14.70 4.96
C LYS A 211 -7.32 -14.53 3.45
N LEU A 212 -6.98 -13.35 2.93
CA LEU A 212 -7.00 -13.06 1.49
C LEU A 212 -5.84 -13.73 0.75
N ASP A 213 -4.75 -14.06 1.45
CA ASP A 213 -3.51 -14.62 0.88
C ASP A 213 -2.92 -13.76 -0.25
N VAL A 214 -3.04 -12.45 -0.17
CA VAL A 214 -2.38 -11.51 -1.08
C VAL A 214 -0.91 -11.35 -0.71
N ASP A 215 -0.06 -11.04 -1.69
CA ASP A 215 1.38 -10.93 -1.47
C ASP A 215 1.81 -9.51 -1.12
N PHE A 216 1.15 -8.51 -1.73
CA PHE A 216 1.35 -7.10 -1.46
C PHE A 216 0.03 -6.37 -1.31
N VAL A 217 -0.04 -5.38 -0.42
CA VAL A 217 -1.17 -4.45 -0.28
C VAL A 217 -0.65 -3.03 -0.17
N ALA A 218 -1.23 -2.12 -0.95
CA ALA A 218 -0.86 -0.71 -0.94
C ALA A 218 -2.06 0.18 -0.61
N PHE A 219 -1.88 1.16 0.31
CA PHE A 219 -2.89 2.17 0.57
C PHE A 219 -2.30 3.50 1.05
N SER A 220 -3.09 4.57 0.98
CA SER A 220 -2.70 5.93 1.36
C SER A 220 -3.41 6.40 2.61
N GLY A 221 -2.68 6.99 3.54
CA GLY A 221 -3.25 7.51 4.78
C GLY A 221 -4.22 8.69 4.56
N HIS A 222 -3.98 9.56 3.56
CA HIS A 222 -4.82 10.73 3.32
C HIS A 222 -6.26 10.40 2.90
N LYS A 223 -6.57 9.17 2.50
CA LYS A 223 -7.92 8.70 2.19
C LYS A 223 -8.62 8.07 3.41
N MET A 224 -7.87 7.77 4.47
CA MET A 224 -8.36 7.15 5.70
C MET A 224 -8.07 8.02 6.94
N LEU A 225 -8.36 9.31 6.85
CA LEU A 225 -8.30 10.32 7.91
C LEU A 225 -6.87 10.72 8.36
N ALA A 226 -5.81 10.05 7.92
CA ALA A 226 -4.44 10.37 8.28
C ALA A 226 -3.89 11.57 7.48
N PRO A 227 -2.77 12.18 7.89
CA PRO A 227 -2.12 13.27 7.17
C PRO A 227 -1.74 12.88 5.74
N MET A 228 -1.51 13.88 4.89
CA MET A 228 -0.83 13.69 3.61
C MET A 228 0.62 13.30 3.85
N GLY A 229 1.24 12.60 2.89
CA GLY A 229 2.64 12.23 2.95
C GLY A 229 2.91 10.93 3.71
N ILE A 230 1.87 10.16 4.03
CA ILE A 230 2.00 8.82 4.61
C ILE A 230 1.18 7.80 3.81
N GLY A 231 1.77 6.66 3.55
CA GLY A 231 1.16 5.48 2.95
C GLY A 231 1.74 4.22 3.56
N VAL A 232 1.20 3.10 3.17
CA VAL A 232 1.60 1.78 3.64
C VAL A 232 1.74 0.84 2.46
N LEU A 233 2.82 0.07 2.48
CA LEU A 233 2.97 -1.17 1.76
C LEU A 233 3.02 -2.32 2.78
N TYR A 234 2.16 -3.29 2.62
CA TYR A 234 2.33 -4.63 3.16
C TYR A 234 3.01 -5.51 2.11
N GLY A 235 3.93 -6.34 2.51
CA GLY A 235 4.50 -7.38 1.67
C GLY A 235 4.84 -8.62 2.48
N LYS A 236 4.63 -9.81 1.91
CA LYS A 236 5.06 -11.06 2.56
C LYS A 236 6.57 -11.03 2.79
N GLN A 237 7.00 -11.37 4.00
CA GLN A 237 8.41 -11.30 4.41
C GLN A 237 9.34 -12.01 3.42
N GLU A 238 8.97 -13.20 2.97
CA GLU A 238 9.77 -14.00 2.02
C GLU A 238 10.00 -13.33 0.65
N LEU A 239 9.10 -12.41 0.24
CA LEU A 239 9.26 -11.62 -0.97
C LEU A 239 10.10 -10.38 -0.69
N LEU A 240 9.84 -9.69 0.43
CA LEU A 240 10.58 -8.49 0.83
C LEU A 240 12.08 -8.78 1.00
N GLU A 241 12.44 -9.92 1.60
CA GLU A 241 13.83 -10.34 1.80
C GLU A 241 14.61 -10.57 0.49
N LYS A 242 13.90 -10.88 -0.60
CA LYS A 242 14.49 -11.11 -1.92
C LYS A 242 14.49 -9.88 -2.82
N MET A 243 13.82 -8.80 -2.41
CA MET A 243 13.73 -7.58 -3.20
C MET A 243 15.00 -6.75 -3.04
N PRO A 244 15.61 -6.26 -4.13
CA PRO A 244 16.65 -5.25 -4.03
C PRO A 244 16.09 -3.96 -3.44
N PRO A 245 16.94 -3.12 -2.79
CA PRO A 245 16.49 -1.87 -2.21
C PRO A 245 15.84 -0.95 -3.25
N PHE A 246 14.74 -0.30 -2.89
CA PHE A 246 14.08 0.70 -3.73
C PHE A 246 14.88 2.00 -3.78
N LEU A 247 15.29 2.49 -2.62
CA LEU A 247 16.16 3.66 -2.47
C LEU A 247 17.44 3.24 -1.74
N THR A 248 18.57 3.82 -2.12
CA THR A 248 19.84 3.57 -1.47
C THR A 248 20.31 4.83 -0.74
N GLY A 249 20.84 4.68 0.47
CA GLY A 249 21.28 5.83 1.25
C GLY A 249 21.63 5.49 2.70
N GLY A 250 21.35 6.41 3.60
CA GLY A 250 21.58 6.24 5.04
C GLY A 250 20.66 5.20 5.67
N GLU A 251 21.09 4.65 6.80
CA GLU A 251 20.31 3.79 7.72
C GLU A 251 20.01 2.36 7.25
N MET A 252 20.32 1.99 6.01
CA MET A 252 20.01 0.69 5.43
C MET A 252 21.22 -0.22 5.21
N ILE A 253 22.42 0.16 5.66
CA ILE A 253 23.66 -0.55 5.44
C ILE A 253 24.20 -1.17 6.73
N GLU A 254 24.69 -2.41 6.68
CA GLU A 254 25.52 -3.00 7.73
C GLU A 254 26.98 -2.57 7.57
N THR A 255 27.50 -2.71 6.36
CA THR A 255 28.86 -2.32 6.01
C THR A 255 28.88 -1.64 4.65
N VAL A 256 29.81 -0.69 4.48
CA VAL A 256 30.05 -0.02 3.20
C VAL A 256 31.55 -0.02 2.89
N SER A 257 31.88 -0.38 1.66
CA SER A 257 33.22 -0.22 1.10
C SER A 257 33.23 0.92 0.08
N ARG A 258 34.39 1.12 -0.57
CA ARG A 258 34.48 2.14 -1.63
C ARG A 258 33.59 1.83 -2.85
N TYR A 259 33.30 0.56 -3.12
CA TYR A 259 32.66 0.11 -4.36
C TYR A 259 31.41 -0.74 -4.12
N ASP A 260 31.11 -1.12 -2.86
CA ASP A 260 30.03 -2.03 -2.53
C ASP A 260 29.49 -1.79 -1.12
N ALA A 261 28.28 -2.28 -0.85
CA ALA A 261 27.64 -2.20 0.46
C ALA A 261 26.87 -3.49 0.78
N VAL A 262 26.89 -3.89 2.05
CA VAL A 262 25.99 -4.92 2.58
C VAL A 262 24.79 -4.23 3.22
N TYR A 263 23.60 -4.59 2.78
CA TYR A 263 22.37 -4.01 3.26
C TYR A 263 21.82 -4.77 4.46
N ALA A 264 21.34 -4.06 5.45
CA ALA A 264 20.64 -4.65 6.59
C ALA A 264 19.23 -5.06 6.18
N LEU A 265 18.90 -6.36 6.29
CA LEU A 265 17.62 -6.92 5.84
C LEU A 265 16.40 -6.21 6.45
N SER A 266 16.47 -5.81 7.71
CA SER A 266 15.37 -5.11 8.40
C SER A 266 15.16 -3.65 7.95
N LEU A 267 16.11 -3.07 7.22
CA LEU A 267 16.13 -1.65 6.85
C LEU A 267 16.08 -1.42 5.34
N ILE A 268 16.08 -2.50 4.55
CA ILE A 268 16.20 -2.45 3.07
C ILE A 268 15.02 -1.71 2.41
N HIS A 269 13.91 -1.58 3.13
CA HIS A 269 12.67 -1.00 2.64
C HIS A 269 12.35 0.39 3.23
N ILE A 270 13.28 0.97 3.97
CA ILE A 270 13.12 2.30 4.55
C ILE A 270 13.44 3.40 3.53
#